data_39d116513ca4d0ef4a21622725f6caf6
#
_entry.id   39d116513ca4d0ef4a21622725f6caf6
#
_cell.length_a   1.000
_cell.length_b   1.000
_cell.length_c   1.000
_cell.angle_alpha   90.00
_cell.angle_beta   90.00
_cell.angle_gamma   90.00
#
_symmetry.space_group_name_H-M   'P 1'
#
loop_
_entity.id
_entity.type
_entity.pdbx_description
1 polymer ?
#
loop_
_entity_poly.entity_id
_entity_poly.type
_entity_poly.pdbx_seq_one_letter_code
_entity_poly.pdbx_strand_id
1 'polypeptide(L)'
;MLLLASISCGRDQQLVSIQVLPQGAPLGLSGPGEHLSIQFTAVGSYVHPPESKDITNTVVWSTDSPQVIDFSTPGSPGLATSTGNACGTNIGILAKVYSRPGNPPSGNVVLGTSTVNVKIPNCGS
;
A
#
# COMPACT_ATOMS: atom_id res chain seq x y z
N MET A 1 34.02 -21.74 -2.22
CA MET A 1 33.53 -21.29 -1.86
C MET A 1 32.88 -20.11 -1.43
N LEU A 2 32.99 -19.08 -2.06
CA LEU A 2 32.38 -17.90 -1.86
C LEU A 2 30.97 -17.94 -1.73
N LEU A 3 30.35 -18.92 -2.21
CA LEU A 3 28.96 -19.00 -2.16
C LEU A 3 28.38 -18.89 -0.82
N LEU A 4 29.06 -19.34 0.17
CA LEU A 4 28.52 -19.34 1.50
C LEU A 4 28.25 -17.98 2.01
N ALA A 5 29.08 -17.06 1.71
CA ALA A 5 28.90 -15.71 2.20
C ALA A 5 27.64 -15.10 1.63
N SER A 6 27.36 -15.37 0.41
CA SER A 6 26.18 -14.84 -0.19
C SER A 6 24.94 -15.36 0.48
N ILE A 7 24.94 -16.60 0.81
CA ILE A 7 23.78 -17.18 1.43
C ILE A 7 23.52 -16.59 2.79
N SER A 8 24.56 -16.35 3.55
CA SER A 8 24.40 -15.76 4.84
C SER A 8 23.77 -14.41 4.76
N CYS A 9 24.21 -13.59 3.85
CA CYS A 9 23.66 -12.26 3.71
C CYS A 9 22.19 -12.32 3.38
N GLY A 10 21.79 -13.23 2.53
CA GLY A 10 20.41 -13.32 2.13
C GLY A 10 19.48 -13.68 3.28
N ARG A 11 19.95 -14.43 4.23
CA ARG A 11 19.08 -14.83 5.31
C ARG A 11 18.77 -13.74 6.28
N ASP A 12 19.60 -12.71 6.34
CA ASP A 12 19.38 -11.63 7.28
C ASP A 12 18.68 -10.44 6.66
N GLN A 13 18.18 -10.59 5.48
CA GLN A 13 17.51 -9.48 4.81
C GLN A 13 16.29 -9.04 5.62
N GLN A 14 16.16 -7.76 5.84
CA GLN A 14 15.12 -7.20 6.67
C GLN A 14 14.55 -5.94 6.04
N LEU A 15 13.24 -5.85 6.03
CA LEU A 15 12.53 -4.68 5.52
C LEU A 15 12.58 -3.57 6.56
N VAL A 16 12.99 -2.38 6.17
CA VAL A 16 13.10 -1.26 7.11
C VAL A 16 12.11 -0.15 6.82
N SER A 17 11.61 -0.03 5.60
CA SER A 17 10.60 1.00 5.29
C SER A 17 9.81 0.63 4.07
N ILE A 18 8.63 1.22 3.94
CA ILE A 18 7.76 1.04 2.77
C ILE A 18 7.39 2.42 2.25
N GLN A 19 7.55 2.61 0.95
CA GLN A 19 7.07 3.81 0.29
C GLN A 19 5.83 3.45 -0.52
N VAL A 20 4.73 4.13 -0.30
CA VAL A 20 3.48 3.90 -1.02
C VAL A 20 3.32 5.00 -2.06
N LEU A 21 3.11 4.61 -3.30
CA LEU A 21 2.98 5.53 -4.42
C LEU A 21 1.66 5.30 -5.15
N PRO A 22 1.02 6.33 -5.69
CA PRO A 22 1.41 7.73 -5.62
C PRO A 22 1.08 8.36 -4.27
N GLN A 23 1.64 9.53 -4.03
CA GLN A 23 1.38 10.30 -2.80
C GLN A 23 0.37 11.40 -3.14
N GLY A 24 -0.68 11.52 -2.33
CA GLY A 24 -1.62 12.63 -2.48
C GLY A 24 -2.43 12.65 -3.77
N ALA A 25 -2.77 11.48 -4.29
CA ALA A 25 -3.45 11.40 -5.57
C ALA A 25 -4.89 11.90 -5.51
N PRO A 26 -5.37 12.57 -6.55
CA PRO A 26 -6.77 12.98 -6.63
C PRO A 26 -7.61 11.91 -7.31
N LEU A 27 -8.89 11.83 -6.95
CA LEU A 27 -9.83 10.92 -7.58
C LEU A 27 -11.14 11.69 -7.73
N GLY A 28 -11.37 12.25 -8.90
CA GLY A 28 -12.54 13.08 -9.18
C GLY A 28 -13.66 12.31 -9.86
N LEU A 29 -14.77 12.15 -9.17
CA LEU A 29 -15.92 11.45 -9.71
C LEU A 29 -16.80 12.44 -10.44
N SER A 30 -17.50 11.97 -11.48
CA SER A 30 -18.45 12.81 -12.23
C SER A 30 -19.75 12.98 -11.47
N GLY A 31 -20.08 12.03 -10.61
CA GLY A 31 -21.30 12.10 -9.81
C GLY A 31 -21.33 10.99 -8.80
N PRO A 32 -22.38 10.98 -7.93
CA PRO A 32 -22.51 9.94 -6.92
C PRO A 32 -22.63 8.55 -7.56
N GLY A 33 -22.10 7.55 -6.89
CA GLY A 33 -22.20 6.17 -7.34
C GLY A 33 -21.14 5.75 -8.33
N GLU A 34 -20.27 6.66 -8.74
CA GLU A 34 -19.22 6.31 -9.69
C GLU A 34 -18.08 5.59 -8.98
N HIS A 35 -17.59 4.54 -9.60
CA HIS A 35 -16.49 3.75 -9.05
C HIS A 35 -15.25 3.94 -9.89
N LEU A 36 -14.35 4.81 -9.44
CA LEU A 36 -13.08 5.03 -10.10
C LEU A 36 -11.99 4.38 -9.26
N SER A 37 -10.96 3.90 -9.91
CA SER A 37 -9.89 3.19 -9.23
C SER A 37 -8.54 3.87 -9.44
N ILE A 38 -7.66 3.68 -8.45
CA ILE A 38 -6.29 4.11 -8.58
C ILE A 38 -5.43 2.98 -8.03
N GLN A 39 -4.38 2.63 -8.75
CA GLN A 39 -3.48 1.56 -8.35
C GLN A 39 -2.38 2.14 -7.49
N PHE A 40 -2.28 1.67 -6.25
CA PHE A 40 -1.18 2.00 -5.37
C PHE A 40 -0.12 0.92 -5.46
N THR A 41 1.13 1.32 -5.29
CA THR A 41 2.28 0.43 -5.31
C THR A 41 3.04 0.60 -4.00
N ALA A 42 3.49 -0.49 -3.44
CA ALA A 42 4.31 -0.47 -2.23
C ALA A 42 5.72 -0.89 -2.61
N VAL A 43 6.70 -0.02 -2.33
CA VAL A 43 8.10 -0.32 -2.57
C VAL A 43 8.79 -0.45 -1.22
N GLY A 44 9.34 -1.62 -0.95
CA GLY A 44 10.02 -1.89 0.29
C GLY A 44 11.51 -1.67 0.16
N SER A 45 12.10 -1.05 1.18
CA SER A 45 13.54 -0.87 1.27
C SER A 45 14.09 -1.85 2.29
N TYR A 46 15.03 -2.66 1.87
CA TYR A 46 15.61 -3.72 2.68
C TYR A 46 17.06 -3.46 2.99
N VAL A 47 17.56 -4.13 4.01
CA VAL A 47 18.99 -4.13 4.34
C VAL A 47 19.45 -5.58 4.40
N HIS A 48 20.76 -5.80 4.31
CA HIS A 48 21.42 -7.09 4.41
C HIS A 48 21.00 -8.06 3.32
N PRO A 49 21.18 -7.73 2.06
CA PRO A 49 21.85 -6.54 1.50
C PRO A 49 20.84 -5.42 1.23
N PRO A 50 21.33 -4.21 1.01
CA PRO A 50 20.43 -3.09 0.68
C PRO A 50 19.78 -3.36 -0.67
N GLU A 51 18.47 -3.18 -0.73
CA GLU A 51 17.71 -3.50 -1.92
C GLU A 51 16.34 -2.87 -1.86
N SER A 52 15.79 -2.47 -3.00
CA SER A 52 14.41 -2.01 -3.09
C SER A 52 13.61 -3.02 -3.88
N LYS A 53 12.44 -3.36 -3.41
CA LYS A 53 11.58 -4.34 -4.08
C LYS A 53 10.14 -3.85 -4.12
N ASP A 54 9.44 -4.20 -5.19
CA ASP A 54 8.00 -3.97 -5.26
C ASP A 54 7.32 -5.06 -4.44
N ILE A 55 6.67 -4.67 -3.35
CA ILE A 55 6.00 -5.60 -2.46
C ILE A 55 4.49 -5.35 -2.44
N THR A 56 3.97 -4.78 -3.50
CA THR A 56 2.54 -4.49 -3.63
C THR A 56 1.66 -5.71 -3.36
N ASN A 57 2.10 -6.88 -3.79
CA ASN A 57 1.33 -8.11 -3.61
C ASN A 57 1.59 -8.80 -2.28
N THR A 58 2.48 -8.27 -1.47
CA THR A 58 2.87 -8.89 -0.21
C THR A 58 2.26 -8.18 0.99
N VAL A 59 2.10 -6.86 0.89
CA VAL A 59 1.60 -6.07 2.02
C VAL A 59 0.09 -6.23 2.18
N VAL A 60 -0.39 -5.91 3.37
CA VAL A 60 -1.82 -5.84 3.64
C VAL A 60 -2.25 -4.39 3.44
N TRP A 61 -3.17 -4.17 2.51
CA TRP A 61 -3.67 -2.85 2.17
C TRP A 61 -4.90 -2.52 3.01
N SER A 62 -4.99 -1.28 3.47
CA SER A 62 -6.16 -0.82 4.21
C SER A 62 -6.30 0.69 4.09
N THR A 63 -7.42 1.20 4.57
CA THR A 63 -7.69 2.63 4.56
C THR A 63 -8.34 3.02 5.88
N ASP A 64 -8.19 4.27 6.28
CA ASP A 64 -8.84 4.77 7.48
C ASP A 64 -10.28 5.22 7.17
N SER A 65 -10.69 5.20 5.91
CA SER A 65 -12.03 5.67 5.51
C SER A 65 -12.68 4.69 4.54
N PRO A 66 -13.05 3.50 5.01
CA PRO A 66 -13.62 2.47 4.14
C PRO A 66 -14.94 2.87 3.50
N GLN A 67 -15.62 3.88 4.04
CA GLN A 67 -16.84 4.38 3.43
C GLN A 67 -16.57 5.18 2.15
N VAL A 68 -15.32 5.58 1.92
CA VAL A 68 -14.94 6.38 0.75
C VAL A 68 -14.15 5.55 -0.25
N ILE A 69 -13.23 4.71 0.23
CA ILE A 69 -12.33 3.92 -0.59
C ILE A 69 -12.40 2.45 -0.18
N ASP A 70 -12.29 1.57 -1.16
CA ASP A 70 -12.43 0.14 -0.96
C ASP A 70 -11.28 -0.58 -1.63
N PHE A 71 -10.68 -1.55 -0.95
CA PHE A 71 -9.60 -2.38 -1.48
C PHE A 71 -10.05 -3.81 -1.75
N SER A 72 -11.34 -4.06 -1.81
CA SER A 72 -11.85 -5.41 -1.86
C SER A 72 -11.81 -6.09 -3.24
N THR A 73 -11.26 -5.44 -4.26
CA THR A 73 -11.22 -6.05 -5.59
C THR A 73 -10.31 -7.28 -5.59
N PRO A 74 -10.85 -8.48 -5.81
CA PRO A 74 -10.05 -9.69 -5.75
C PRO A 74 -8.97 -9.72 -6.84
N GLY A 75 -7.80 -10.22 -6.49
CA GLY A 75 -6.71 -10.35 -7.47
C GLY A 75 -6.02 -9.07 -7.85
N SER A 76 -6.35 -7.97 -7.20
CA SER A 76 -5.76 -6.67 -7.52
C SER A 76 -5.28 -5.97 -6.24
N PRO A 77 -4.23 -6.47 -5.59
CA PRO A 77 -3.70 -5.83 -4.39
C PRO A 77 -3.30 -4.38 -4.68
N GLY A 78 -3.64 -3.48 -3.78
CA GLY A 78 -3.31 -2.07 -3.94
C GLY A 78 -4.23 -1.29 -4.84
N LEU A 79 -5.24 -1.93 -5.42
CA LEU A 79 -6.21 -1.23 -6.26
C LEU A 79 -7.29 -0.63 -5.37
N ALA A 80 -7.27 0.69 -5.22
CA ALA A 80 -8.23 1.42 -4.40
C ALA A 80 -9.35 1.92 -5.29
N THR A 81 -10.59 1.62 -4.93
CA THR A 81 -11.75 1.99 -5.73
C THR A 81 -12.69 2.84 -4.90
N SER A 82 -13.18 3.94 -5.47
CA SER A 82 -14.13 4.79 -4.77
C SER A 82 -15.45 4.05 -4.61
N THR A 83 -16.10 4.22 -3.46
CA THR A 83 -17.39 3.59 -3.20
C THR A 83 -18.51 4.36 -3.90
N GLY A 84 -18.28 5.63 -4.21
CA GLY A 84 -19.30 6.49 -4.81
C GLY A 84 -20.29 7.05 -3.80
N ASN A 85 -20.16 6.66 -2.53
CA ASN A 85 -21.12 7.06 -1.51
C ASN A 85 -20.65 8.21 -0.63
N ALA A 86 -19.38 8.52 -0.67
CA ALA A 86 -18.80 9.56 0.20
C ALA A 86 -17.58 10.17 -0.44
N CYS A 87 -17.24 11.36 -0.01
CA CYS A 87 -16.04 12.06 -0.47
C CYS A 87 -15.16 12.36 0.74
N GLY A 88 -13.94 12.77 0.50
CA GLY A 88 -13.06 13.14 1.59
C GLY A 88 -11.70 13.59 1.08
N THR A 89 -10.98 14.30 1.94
CA THR A 89 -9.62 14.74 1.62
C THR A 89 -8.66 14.04 2.57
N ASN A 90 -7.44 13.84 2.09
CA ASN A 90 -6.38 13.19 2.86
C ASN A 90 -6.84 11.84 3.43
N ILE A 91 -7.53 11.07 2.61
CA ILE A 91 -7.96 9.73 2.99
C ILE A 91 -6.71 8.88 3.13
N GLY A 92 -6.51 8.27 4.28
CA GLY A 92 -5.31 7.48 4.55
C GLY A 92 -5.31 6.15 3.82
N ILE A 93 -4.19 5.85 3.17
CA ILE A 93 -3.94 4.57 2.51
C ILE A 93 -2.76 3.95 3.23
N LEU A 94 -2.92 2.70 3.66
CA LEU A 94 -1.91 2.04 4.47
C LEU A 94 -1.49 0.72 3.85
N ALA A 95 -0.20 0.46 3.91
CA ALA A 95 0.37 -0.83 3.51
C ALA A 95 1.24 -1.31 4.65
N LYS A 96 1.03 -2.53 5.11
CA LYS A 96 1.82 -3.05 6.23
C LYS A 96 2.22 -4.49 6.00
N VAL A 97 3.38 -4.85 6.56
CA VAL A 97 3.87 -6.22 6.51
C VAL A 97 4.95 -6.36 7.60
N TYR A 98 5.25 -7.58 7.98
CA TYR A 98 6.31 -7.83 8.95
C TYR A 98 7.67 -7.58 8.33
N SER A 99 8.62 -7.13 9.14
CA SER A 99 9.96 -6.79 8.68
C SER A 99 10.75 -8.00 8.18
N ARG A 100 10.42 -9.19 8.65
CA ARG A 100 11.10 -10.41 8.23
C ARG A 100 10.13 -11.30 7.49
N PRO A 101 10.34 -11.51 6.19
CA PRO A 101 9.49 -12.42 5.46
C PRO A 101 9.73 -13.85 5.92
N GLY A 102 8.74 -14.70 5.76
CA GLY A 102 8.87 -16.08 6.17
C GLY A 102 7.49 -16.68 6.38
N ASN A 103 7.50 -17.91 6.88
CA ASN A 103 6.27 -18.63 7.14
C ASN A 103 6.40 -19.36 8.48
N PRO A 104 5.93 -18.74 9.57
CA PRO A 104 5.25 -17.44 9.59
C PRO A 104 6.20 -16.27 9.53
N PRO A 105 5.73 -15.13 9.06
CA PRO A 105 6.56 -13.92 9.07
C PRO A 105 6.76 -13.45 10.49
N SER A 106 7.82 -12.70 10.72
CA SER A 106 8.18 -12.27 12.06
C SER A 106 8.82 -10.88 12.05
N GLY A 107 9.23 -10.43 13.22
CA GLY A 107 9.83 -9.13 13.38
C GLY A 107 8.78 -8.07 13.69
N ASN A 108 9.12 -6.82 13.42
CA ASN A 108 8.22 -5.70 13.66
C ASN A 108 7.31 -5.47 12.45
N VAL A 109 6.18 -4.84 12.68
CA VAL A 109 5.33 -4.44 11.56
C VAL A 109 5.90 -3.16 10.97
N VAL A 110 6.10 -3.14 9.66
CA VAL A 110 6.56 -1.97 8.93
C VAL A 110 5.36 -1.40 8.20
N LEU A 111 5.18 -0.10 8.29
CA LEU A 111 4.02 0.57 7.75
C LEU A 111 4.42 1.63 6.73
N GLY A 112 3.78 1.60 5.57
CA GLY A 112 3.88 2.66 4.57
C GLY A 112 2.54 3.35 4.43
N THR A 113 2.53 4.63 4.13
CA THR A 113 1.30 5.39 4.03
C THR A 113 1.29 6.30 2.81
N SER A 114 0.10 6.59 2.34
CA SER A 114 -0.15 7.60 1.33
C SER A 114 -1.51 8.21 1.61
N THR A 115 -1.94 9.12 0.76
CA THR A 115 -3.27 9.71 0.87
C THR A 115 -3.91 9.82 -0.51
N VAL A 116 -5.23 9.92 -0.51
CA VAL A 116 -5.98 10.15 -1.73
C VAL A 116 -7.11 11.15 -1.41
N ASN A 117 -7.44 11.97 -2.37
CA ASN A 117 -8.53 12.93 -2.22
C ASN A 117 -9.65 12.52 -3.16
N VAL A 118 -10.81 12.21 -2.61
CA VAL A 118 -11.97 11.78 -3.40
C VAL A 118 -12.98 12.91 -3.44
N LYS A 119 -13.30 13.37 -4.65
CA LYS A 119 -14.25 14.46 -4.84
C LYS A 119 -15.45 13.98 -5.63
N ILE A 120 -16.62 14.36 -5.17
CA ILE A 120 -17.87 14.12 -5.88
C ILE A 120 -18.56 15.48 -5.97
N PRO A 121 -19.15 15.84 -7.12
CA PRO A 121 -19.87 17.12 -7.23
C PRO A 121 -20.92 17.26 -6.12
N ASN A 122 -20.95 18.42 -5.51
CA ASN A 122 -21.86 18.73 -4.40
C ASN A 122 -21.64 17.94 -3.13
N CYS A 123 -20.50 17.28 -2.99
CA CYS A 123 -20.18 16.53 -1.79
C CYS A 123 -19.47 17.48 -0.83
N GLY A 124 -19.91 17.50 0.40
CA GLY A 124 -19.25 18.30 1.42
C GLY A 124 -19.49 19.78 1.35
N SER A 125 -20.46 20.20 0.63
CA SER A 125 -20.76 21.63 0.49
C SER A 125 -21.70 22.14 1.56
#